data_037ec99fc6c693bd37a8058593c60ce6
#
_entry.id   037ec99fc6c693bd37a8058593c60ce6
#
_cell.length_a   1.000
_cell.length_b   1.000
_cell.length_c   1.000
_cell.angle_alpha   90.00
_cell.angle_beta   90.00
_cell.angle_gamma   90.00
#
_symmetry.space_group_name_H-M   'P 1'
#
loop_
_entity.id
_entity.type
_entity.pdbx_description
1 polymer ?
#
loop_
_entity_poly.entity_id
_entity_poly.type
_entity_poly.pdbx_seq_one_letter_code
_entity_poly.pdbx_strand_id
1 'polypeptide(L)'
;MKEFIKGANPYMPLWEHVPDGEPRVFEYKGEKRVYVYGSHDIEKTEYCGRNQVVWSAPVNDLTNWKYHGVCYEASDKSILFAPDVVQKGDTFYMYAAEDRGSRVMVASSKNPAGPFTNPVITDLGFDPGILVDDDGRVYAYWGFCKQYCAELNDDMATIKEGTYHENVIKHCNASWAPDDGMYDEEDSFFEASSPRKVNGKYVYIYSKRYYKACPEYGVPAGGCNGFLSYKYSDSPLDGYKMGGDISFNGGELLPNADGSKTMTYRWGNNHGSIMQIEGQWYVFYHRQTGIDEFSRQAMLEPVDVAQDKNGKIYIGKITYKDGEPVSSEPVEMTSQGAHINGLDARKIISAGYACHIFGGAKGGPNGGQGGAYIKAVYEQSDEVSAPIVDISNALTVGFRYLQFGTLTPKSVCGKLTAKEDLKLNVRVDDYKGKIVASCNIKKGASSFTIPVISGLIGKRAIYFEFLSDSKGLIADFDCFWFE
;
A
#
# COMPACT_ATOMS: atom_id res chain seq x y z
N MET A 1 3.62 10.15 27.97
CA MET A 1 4.25 9.89 26.66
C MET A 1 3.26 10.21 25.58
N LYS A 2 3.69 10.86 24.50
CA LYS A 2 2.81 11.24 23.38
C LYS A 2 2.86 10.12 22.34
N GLU A 3 1.92 9.20 22.40
CA GLU A 3 1.79 8.09 21.49
C GLU A 3 1.00 8.53 20.24
N PHE A 4 1.50 8.22 19.04
CA PHE A 4 0.73 8.41 17.82
C PHE A 4 -0.32 7.30 17.66
N ILE A 5 -1.29 7.53 16.77
CA ILE A 5 -2.45 6.64 16.63
C ILE A 5 -2.00 5.31 16.01
N LYS A 6 -2.13 4.21 16.78
CA LYS A 6 -1.85 2.87 16.29
C LYS A 6 -2.85 2.43 15.23
N GLY A 7 -2.38 1.72 14.21
CA GLY A 7 -3.22 1.20 13.13
C GLY A 7 -3.84 2.26 12.21
N ALA A 8 -3.37 3.53 12.31
CA ALA A 8 -3.60 4.52 11.26
C ALA A 8 -2.77 4.13 10.02
N ASN A 9 -3.16 4.61 8.86
CA ASN A 9 -2.41 4.32 7.65
C ASN A 9 -1.21 5.26 7.43
N PRO A 10 0.01 4.71 7.39
CA PRO A 10 0.41 3.29 7.44
C PRO A 10 -0.04 2.59 8.72
N TYR A 11 -0.43 1.30 8.62
CA TYR A 11 -0.99 0.58 9.77
C TYR A 11 0.08 0.03 10.73
N MET A 12 1.32 -0.11 10.29
CA MET A 12 2.49 -0.38 11.14
C MET A 12 3.04 0.94 11.72
N PRO A 13 3.89 0.90 12.76
CA PRO A 13 4.54 2.10 13.26
C PRO A 13 5.28 2.87 12.16
N LEU A 14 5.36 4.21 12.27
CA LEU A 14 5.96 5.05 11.23
C LEU A 14 7.46 4.82 11.00
N TRP A 15 8.14 4.13 11.91
CA TRP A 15 9.53 3.70 11.76
C TRP A 15 9.69 2.39 11.02
N GLU A 16 8.61 1.66 10.77
CA GLU A 16 8.63 0.35 10.12
C GLU A 16 8.35 0.48 8.62
N HIS A 17 9.14 -0.23 7.82
CA HIS A 17 9.09 -0.18 6.37
C HIS A 17 9.01 -1.61 5.83
N VAL A 18 7.79 -2.16 5.80
CA VAL A 18 7.48 -3.51 5.30
C VAL A 18 6.60 -3.37 4.06
N PRO A 19 7.19 -3.19 2.88
CA PRO A 19 6.46 -3.27 1.61
C PRO A 19 6.16 -4.72 1.23
N ASP A 20 5.48 -4.87 0.10
CA ASP A 20 5.23 -6.17 -0.55
C ASP A 20 4.46 -7.12 0.37
N GLY A 21 3.55 -6.56 1.18
CA GLY A 21 2.88 -7.28 2.26
C GLY A 21 1.90 -8.33 1.77
N GLU A 22 2.16 -9.61 2.09
CA GLU A 22 1.25 -10.73 1.89
C GLU A 22 0.47 -11.03 3.17
N PRO A 23 -0.83 -10.68 3.22
CA PRO A 23 -1.68 -10.96 4.38
C PRO A 23 -2.16 -12.41 4.36
N ARG A 24 -2.10 -13.06 5.53
CA ARG A 24 -2.63 -14.41 5.73
C ARG A 24 -3.35 -14.49 7.07
N VAL A 25 -4.53 -15.09 7.10
CA VAL A 25 -5.25 -15.35 8.34
C VAL A 25 -4.98 -16.78 8.78
N PHE A 26 -4.35 -16.93 9.95
CA PHE A 26 -4.06 -18.21 10.54
C PHE A 26 -4.63 -18.31 11.96
N GLU A 27 -5.01 -19.51 12.34
CA GLU A 27 -5.28 -19.86 13.72
C GLU A 27 -4.09 -20.61 14.30
N TYR A 28 -3.55 -20.11 15.39
CA TYR A 28 -2.41 -20.73 16.06
C TYR A 28 -2.59 -20.67 17.58
N LYS A 29 -2.51 -21.86 18.23
CA LYS A 29 -2.72 -22.00 19.68
C LYS A 29 -4.05 -21.41 20.17
N GLY A 30 -5.11 -21.53 19.35
CA GLY A 30 -6.45 -21.04 19.68
C GLY A 30 -6.66 -19.54 19.49
N GLU A 31 -5.70 -18.82 18.92
CA GLU A 31 -5.82 -17.41 18.56
C GLU A 31 -5.81 -17.24 17.04
N LYS A 32 -6.86 -16.61 16.49
CA LYS A 32 -6.96 -16.28 15.07
C LYS A 32 -6.44 -14.87 14.82
N ARG A 33 -5.43 -14.75 13.97
CA ARG A 33 -4.76 -13.48 13.66
C ARG A 33 -4.54 -13.34 12.16
N VAL A 34 -4.51 -12.11 11.69
CA VAL A 34 -3.91 -11.78 10.38
C VAL A 34 -2.41 -11.56 10.58
N TYR A 35 -1.62 -12.29 9.82
CA TYR A 35 -0.17 -12.14 9.72
C TYR A 35 0.16 -11.44 8.41
N VAL A 36 1.14 -10.56 8.42
CA VAL A 36 1.66 -9.90 7.23
C VAL A 36 3.16 -10.18 7.14
N TYR A 37 3.54 -10.73 6.02
CA TYR A 37 4.92 -11.01 5.64
C TYR A 37 5.27 -10.10 4.47
N GLY A 38 6.43 -9.50 4.47
CA GLY A 38 6.86 -8.60 3.39
C GLY A 38 8.36 -8.46 3.34
N SER A 39 8.83 -7.77 2.34
CA SER A 39 10.20 -7.27 2.30
C SER A 39 10.45 -6.34 3.48
N HIS A 40 11.71 -6.01 3.76
CA HIS A 40 12.05 -5.13 4.85
C HIS A 40 13.02 -4.05 4.37
N ASP A 41 12.52 -2.83 4.12
CA ASP A 41 13.30 -1.71 3.59
C ASP A 41 14.17 -1.09 4.68
N ILE A 42 15.37 -1.61 4.87
CA ILE A 42 16.34 -1.17 5.88
C ILE A 42 17.69 -0.72 5.31
N GLU A 43 17.99 -1.05 4.06
CA GLU A 43 19.28 -0.73 3.44
C GLU A 43 19.40 0.74 3.03
N LYS A 44 18.30 1.48 2.84
CA LYS A 44 18.22 2.94 2.54
C LYS A 44 18.84 3.38 1.21
N THR A 45 19.54 2.51 0.52
CA THR A 45 20.25 2.80 -0.75
C THR A 45 19.86 1.83 -1.87
N GLU A 46 19.11 0.78 -1.52
CA GLU A 46 18.55 -0.20 -2.44
C GLU A 46 17.24 -0.77 -1.88
N TYR A 47 16.47 -1.45 -2.70
CA TYR A 47 15.24 -2.12 -2.28
C TYR A 47 15.50 -3.18 -1.21
N CYS A 48 14.60 -3.25 -0.24
CA CYS A 48 14.50 -4.32 0.74
C CYS A 48 15.68 -4.39 1.72
N GLY A 49 15.95 -5.56 2.25
CA GLY A 49 16.99 -5.82 3.24
C GLY A 49 17.37 -7.30 3.32
N ARG A 50 18.15 -7.65 4.32
CA ARG A 50 18.76 -8.99 4.47
C ARG A 50 17.97 -9.90 5.40
N ASN A 51 16.84 -9.43 5.89
CA ASN A 51 15.92 -10.20 6.70
C ASN A 51 14.47 -9.91 6.30
N GLN A 52 13.59 -10.83 6.63
CA GLN A 52 12.15 -10.65 6.56
C GLN A 52 11.58 -10.67 7.95
N VAL A 53 10.62 -9.79 8.20
CA VAL A 53 9.94 -9.63 9.48
C VAL A 53 8.48 -10.02 9.35
N VAL A 54 7.85 -10.33 10.47
CA VAL A 54 6.43 -10.62 10.51
C VAL A 54 5.73 -9.78 11.57
N TRP A 55 4.63 -9.19 11.15
CA TRP A 55 3.69 -8.48 12.00
C TRP A 55 2.35 -9.21 12.01
N SER A 56 1.59 -9.11 13.10
CA SER A 56 0.23 -9.64 13.13
C SER A 56 -0.70 -8.82 14.00
N ALA A 57 -1.99 -8.85 13.67
CA ALA A 57 -3.06 -8.28 14.47
C ALA A 57 -4.15 -9.31 14.75
N PRO A 58 -4.87 -9.24 15.89
CA PRO A 58 -6.07 -10.02 16.10
C PRO A 58 -7.10 -9.73 14.99
N VAL A 59 -7.82 -10.74 14.49
CA VAL A 59 -8.80 -10.53 13.41
C VAL A 59 -9.94 -9.59 13.80
N ASN A 60 -10.22 -9.40 15.08
CA ASN A 60 -11.23 -8.49 15.61
C ASN A 60 -10.70 -7.11 15.99
N ASP A 61 -9.39 -6.85 15.83
CA ASP A 61 -8.77 -5.54 16.12
C ASP A 61 -7.54 -5.29 15.24
N LEU A 62 -7.76 -4.78 14.02
CA LEU A 62 -6.72 -4.46 13.05
C LEU A 62 -5.93 -3.17 13.39
N THR A 63 -6.17 -2.57 14.53
CA THR A 63 -5.37 -1.44 15.05
C THR A 63 -4.25 -1.92 15.98
N ASN A 64 -4.30 -3.17 16.46
CA ASN A 64 -3.41 -3.72 17.47
C ASN A 64 -2.34 -4.65 16.84
N TRP A 65 -1.45 -4.05 16.05
CA TRP A 65 -0.35 -4.75 15.39
C TRP A 65 0.77 -5.08 16.37
N LYS A 66 1.24 -6.31 16.30
CA LYS A 66 2.34 -6.85 17.11
C LYS A 66 3.51 -7.25 16.22
N TYR A 67 4.69 -6.74 16.54
CA TYR A 67 5.96 -7.18 15.97
C TYR A 67 6.40 -8.53 16.54
N HIS A 68 6.75 -9.48 15.69
CA HIS A 68 7.24 -10.79 16.09
C HIS A 68 8.74 -10.98 15.87
N GLY A 69 9.39 -10.00 15.24
CA GLY A 69 10.80 -10.05 14.94
C GLY A 69 11.12 -10.59 13.55
N VAL A 70 12.38 -10.89 13.35
CA VAL A 70 12.88 -11.51 12.12
C VAL A 70 12.39 -12.95 12.05
N CYS A 71 11.70 -13.27 10.96
CA CYS A 71 11.15 -14.62 10.72
C CYS A 71 12.02 -15.45 9.75
N TYR A 72 12.82 -14.79 8.90
CA TYR A 72 13.73 -15.44 7.97
C TYR A 72 14.95 -14.55 7.63
N GLU A 73 16.10 -15.20 7.45
CA GLU A 73 17.31 -14.61 6.88
C GLU A 73 17.96 -15.61 5.92
N ALA A 74 18.42 -15.15 4.76
CA ALA A 74 19.20 -15.98 3.86
C ALA A 74 20.54 -16.39 4.50
N SER A 75 20.98 -17.62 4.26
CA SER A 75 22.24 -18.15 4.84
C SER A 75 23.47 -17.37 4.38
N ASP A 76 23.46 -16.86 3.15
CA ASP A 76 24.52 -16.03 2.57
C ASP A 76 24.37 -14.53 2.83
N LYS A 77 23.34 -14.14 3.61
CA LYS A 77 23.01 -12.74 3.90
C LYS A 77 22.70 -11.90 2.65
N SER A 78 22.23 -12.53 1.58
CA SER A 78 21.74 -11.81 0.41
C SER A 78 20.48 -10.99 0.68
N ILE A 79 20.18 -10.04 -0.20
CA ILE A 79 18.96 -9.23 -0.14
C ILE A 79 17.74 -10.12 -0.43
N LEU A 80 16.70 -9.95 0.37
CA LEU A 80 15.45 -10.69 0.31
C LEU A 80 14.34 -9.79 -0.24
N PHE A 81 13.69 -10.26 -1.32
CA PHE A 81 12.53 -9.59 -1.91
C PHE A 81 11.23 -10.22 -1.42
N ALA A 82 10.11 -9.86 -2.04
CA ALA A 82 8.76 -10.22 -1.64
C ALA A 82 8.60 -11.71 -1.28
N PRO A 83 8.17 -12.04 -0.06
CA PRO A 83 7.86 -13.40 0.35
C PRO A 83 6.37 -13.72 0.20
N ASP A 84 6.04 -15.01 0.23
CA ASP A 84 4.69 -15.47 0.57
C ASP A 84 4.75 -16.57 1.63
N VAL A 85 3.68 -16.72 2.42
CA VAL A 85 3.56 -17.77 3.43
C VAL A 85 2.20 -18.46 3.32
N VAL A 86 2.21 -19.78 3.23
CA VAL A 86 0.99 -20.58 3.21
C VAL A 86 1.04 -21.68 4.27
N GLN A 87 -0.13 -22.19 4.65
CA GLN A 87 -0.27 -23.32 5.54
C GLN A 87 -0.74 -24.54 4.74
N LYS A 88 -0.04 -25.68 4.90
CA LYS A 88 -0.51 -26.99 4.44
C LYS A 88 -0.43 -27.98 5.59
N GLY A 89 -1.58 -28.50 6.00
CA GLY A 89 -1.68 -29.29 7.24
C GLY A 89 -1.33 -28.46 8.48
N ASP A 90 -0.40 -28.94 9.28
CA ASP A 90 0.07 -28.29 10.52
C ASP A 90 1.38 -27.50 10.33
N THR A 91 1.81 -27.31 9.08
CA THR A 91 3.09 -26.69 8.72
C THR A 91 2.87 -25.41 7.92
N PHE A 92 3.62 -24.37 8.27
CA PHE A 92 3.69 -23.13 7.54
C PHE A 92 4.93 -23.17 6.63
N TYR A 93 4.76 -22.77 5.38
CA TYR A 93 5.79 -22.73 4.35
C TYR A 93 5.99 -21.31 3.88
N MET A 94 7.19 -20.80 4.01
CA MET A 94 7.59 -19.46 3.55
C MET A 94 8.41 -19.59 2.28
N TYR A 95 7.98 -18.89 1.23
CA TYR A 95 8.71 -18.76 -0.02
C TYR A 95 9.47 -17.44 0.04
N ALA A 96 10.78 -17.55 0.21
CA ALA A 96 11.69 -16.41 0.34
C ALA A 96 12.44 -16.17 -0.97
N ALA A 97 12.24 -15.01 -1.56
CA ALA A 97 12.94 -14.61 -2.79
C ALA A 97 14.33 -14.06 -2.43
N GLU A 98 15.36 -14.93 -2.45
CA GLU A 98 16.74 -14.59 -2.10
C GLU A 98 17.50 -13.99 -3.31
N ASP A 99 18.60 -13.32 -3.00
CA ASP A 99 19.50 -12.68 -3.97
C ASP A 99 18.74 -11.80 -4.98
N ARG A 100 17.95 -10.88 -4.43
CA ARG A 100 17.06 -9.97 -5.20
C ARG A 100 16.10 -10.71 -6.12
N GLY A 101 15.60 -11.86 -5.67
CA GLY A 101 14.62 -12.67 -6.40
C GLY A 101 15.22 -13.59 -7.48
N SER A 102 16.55 -13.71 -7.56
CA SER A 102 17.18 -14.61 -8.53
C SER A 102 16.98 -16.09 -8.21
N ARG A 103 16.67 -16.41 -6.94
CA ARG A 103 16.31 -17.75 -6.49
C ARG A 103 15.23 -17.68 -5.41
N VAL A 104 14.35 -18.66 -5.39
CA VAL A 104 13.31 -18.78 -4.38
C VAL A 104 13.54 -20.02 -3.54
N MET A 105 13.59 -19.83 -2.22
CA MET A 105 13.71 -20.91 -1.25
C MET A 105 12.36 -21.12 -0.56
N VAL A 106 11.98 -22.38 -0.33
CA VAL A 106 10.88 -22.70 0.59
C VAL A 106 11.44 -23.16 1.92
N ALA A 107 11.10 -22.47 2.98
CA ALA A 107 11.47 -22.79 4.36
C ALA A 107 10.22 -23.11 5.19
N SER A 108 10.33 -23.89 6.25
CA SER A 108 9.18 -24.34 7.01
C SER A 108 9.23 -23.97 8.49
N SER A 109 8.04 -23.88 9.11
CA SER A 109 7.88 -23.63 10.55
C SER A 109 6.58 -24.28 11.06
N LYS A 110 6.56 -24.60 12.35
CA LYS A 110 5.31 -24.97 13.07
C LYS A 110 4.65 -23.76 13.74
N ASN A 111 5.22 -22.58 13.58
CA ASN A 111 4.72 -21.32 14.11
C ASN A 111 4.56 -20.34 12.94
N PRO A 112 3.38 -19.71 12.73
CA PRO A 112 3.19 -18.74 11.65
C PRO A 112 4.13 -17.52 11.77
N ALA A 113 4.59 -17.18 12.98
CA ALA A 113 5.56 -16.11 13.18
C ALA A 113 7.02 -16.55 12.99
N GLY A 114 7.27 -17.79 12.54
CA GLY A 114 8.62 -18.31 12.38
C GLY A 114 9.29 -18.74 13.69
N PRO A 115 10.62 -18.93 13.74
CA PRO A 115 11.50 -18.80 12.57
C PRO A 115 11.22 -19.87 11.51
N PHE A 116 11.36 -19.49 10.25
CA PHE A 116 11.30 -20.43 9.13
C PHE A 116 12.72 -20.98 8.89
N THR A 117 12.83 -22.31 8.83
CA THR A 117 14.11 -23.02 8.81
C THR A 117 14.14 -24.09 7.72
N ASN A 118 15.30 -24.71 7.53
CA ASN A 118 15.53 -25.78 6.56
C ASN A 118 15.13 -25.38 5.13
N PRO A 119 15.67 -24.28 4.59
CA PRO A 119 15.33 -23.83 3.27
C PRO A 119 15.74 -24.84 2.19
N VAL A 120 14.85 -25.09 1.24
CA VAL A 120 15.06 -25.91 0.06
C VAL A 120 14.85 -25.04 -1.16
N ILE A 121 15.73 -25.17 -2.18
CA ILE A 121 15.57 -24.43 -3.43
C ILE A 121 14.32 -24.91 -4.17
N THR A 122 13.60 -23.99 -4.78
CA THR A 122 12.40 -24.28 -5.56
C THR A 122 12.66 -24.12 -7.06
N ASP A 123 11.72 -24.60 -7.89
CA ASP A 123 11.70 -24.33 -9.34
C ASP A 123 11.10 -22.95 -9.67
N LEU A 124 10.74 -22.14 -8.66
CA LEU A 124 10.06 -20.85 -8.81
C LEU A 124 11.05 -19.71 -9.05
N GLY A 125 10.53 -18.59 -9.53
CA GLY A 125 11.26 -17.35 -9.75
C GLY A 125 10.67 -16.16 -8.99
N PHE A 126 10.99 -14.98 -9.44
CA PHE A 126 10.76 -13.66 -8.85
C PHE A 126 9.31 -13.46 -8.37
N ASP A 127 9.14 -12.87 -7.18
CA ASP A 127 7.86 -12.53 -6.55
C ASP A 127 6.86 -13.70 -6.53
N PRO A 128 7.18 -14.79 -5.82
CA PRO A 128 6.31 -15.95 -5.76
C PRO A 128 5.04 -15.69 -4.95
N GLY A 129 3.89 -16.06 -5.51
CA GLY A 129 2.61 -16.11 -4.81
C GLY A 129 2.06 -17.53 -4.83
N ILE A 130 1.57 -18.02 -3.70
CA ILE A 130 1.17 -19.41 -3.51
C ILE A 130 -0.29 -19.51 -3.10
N LEU A 131 -0.99 -20.46 -3.69
CA LEU A 131 -2.37 -20.82 -3.34
C LEU A 131 -2.44 -22.31 -2.95
N VAL A 132 -2.82 -22.58 -1.71
CA VAL A 132 -3.29 -23.91 -1.30
C VAL A 132 -4.79 -23.95 -1.53
N ASP A 133 -5.24 -24.80 -2.44
CA ASP A 133 -6.65 -24.91 -2.79
C ASP A 133 -7.42 -25.78 -1.82
N ASP A 134 -8.76 -25.74 -1.90
CA ASP A 134 -9.68 -26.47 -1.00
C ASP A 134 -9.51 -27.98 -1.11
N ASP A 135 -9.03 -28.50 -2.24
CA ASP A 135 -8.75 -29.91 -2.46
C ASP A 135 -7.32 -30.34 -2.04
N GLY A 136 -6.54 -29.39 -1.49
CA GLY A 136 -5.17 -29.62 -1.02
C GLY A 136 -4.11 -29.52 -2.10
N ARG A 137 -4.46 -29.28 -3.37
CA ARG A 137 -3.49 -28.94 -4.41
C ARG A 137 -2.87 -27.58 -4.14
N VAL A 138 -1.65 -27.40 -4.60
CA VAL A 138 -0.89 -26.16 -4.40
C VAL A 138 -0.50 -25.57 -5.74
N TYR A 139 -0.82 -24.32 -5.94
CA TYR A 139 -0.50 -23.59 -7.16
C TYR A 139 0.46 -22.45 -6.84
N ALA A 140 1.48 -22.30 -7.67
CA ALA A 140 2.44 -21.22 -7.59
C ALA A 140 2.35 -20.30 -8.81
N TYR A 141 2.55 -19.00 -8.58
CA TYR A 141 2.53 -17.94 -9.57
C TYR A 141 3.74 -17.06 -9.32
N TRP A 142 4.45 -16.66 -10.37
CA TRP A 142 5.65 -15.83 -10.21
C TRP A 142 6.00 -15.09 -11.50
N GLY A 143 6.96 -14.19 -11.43
CA GLY A 143 7.55 -13.55 -12.59
C GLY A 143 7.89 -12.10 -12.41
N PHE A 144 8.76 -11.63 -13.29
CA PHE A 144 9.09 -10.23 -13.51
C PHE A 144 8.98 -9.95 -15.01
N CYS A 145 8.07 -9.07 -15.39
CA CYS A 145 7.71 -8.72 -16.78
C CYS A 145 7.18 -9.88 -17.62
N LYS A 146 7.40 -11.11 -17.22
CA LYS A 146 6.82 -12.32 -17.80
C LYS A 146 6.24 -13.17 -16.68
N GLN A 147 5.01 -13.60 -16.85
CA GLN A 147 4.26 -14.33 -15.85
C GLN A 147 4.36 -15.82 -16.08
N TYR A 148 4.48 -16.56 -14.97
CA TYR A 148 4.52 -18.01 -14.91
C TYR A 148 3.58 -18.56 -13.85
N CYS A 149 3.05 -19.76 -14.06
CA CYS A 149 2.32 -20.49 -13.01
C CYS A 149 2.40 -22.00 -13.23
N ALA A 150 2.21 -22.77 -12.15
CA ALA A 150 2.21 -24.22 -12.16
C ALA A 150 1.52 -24.80 -10.91
N GLU A 151 1.16 -26.07 -10.96
CA GLU A 151 0.86 -26.87 -9.76
C GLU A 151 2.19 -27.35 -9.16
N LEU A 152 2.33 -27.31 -7.84
CA LEU A 152 3.48 -27.87 -7.12
C LEU A 152 3.23 -29.34 -6.72
N ASN A 153 4.31 -30.09 -6.61
CA ASN A 153 4.33 -31.39 -5.99
C ASN A 153 4.13 -31.26 -4.46
N ASP A 154 3.93 -32.40 -3.78
CA ASP A 154 3.73 -32.44 -2.32
C ASP A 154 4.94 -31.98 -1.51
N ASP A 155 6.12 -31.91 -2.13
CA ASP A 155 7.35 -31.37 -1.54
C ASP A 155 7.32 -29.85 -1.35
N MET A 156 6.32 -29.17 -1.89
CA MET A 156 6.16 -27.72 -1.84
C MET A 156 7.27 -26.93 -2.56
N ALA A 157 8.12 -27.58 -3.34
CA ALA A 157 9.30 -26.98 -3.95
C ALA A 157 9.35 -27.17 -5.47
N THR A 158 8.98 -28.34 -5.96
CA THR A 158 9.13 -28.70 -7.37
C THR A 158 7.82 -28.59 -8.15
N ILE A 159 7.94 -28.22 -9.42
CA ILE A 159 6.79 -28.11 -10.34
C ILE A 159 6.32 -29.52 -10.74
N LYS A 160 5.03 -29.73 -10.71
CA LYS A 160 4.39 -30.96 -11.17
C LYS A 160 4.43 -31.03 -12.69
N GLU A 161 4.90 -32.18 -13.21
CA GLU A 161 5.06 -32.37 -14.65
C GLU A 161 3.76 -32.12 -15.43
N GLY A 162 3.87 -31.38 -16.54
CA GLY A 162 2.75 -31.05 -17.44
C GLY A 162 1.82 -29.94 -16.96
N THR A 163 2.13 -29.24 -15.85
CA THR A 163 1.29 -28.16 -15.30
C THR A 163 1.86 -26.77 -15.46
N TYR A 164 3.06 -26.65 -16.03
CA TYR A 164 3.72 -25.36 -16.24
C TYR A 164 3.06 -24.56 -17.36
N HIS A 165 2.73 -23.32 -17.05
CA HIS A 165 2.18 -22.33 -17.98
C HIS A 165 2.94 -21.02 -17.89
N GLU A 166 2.99 -20.29 -18.99
CA GLU A 166 3.54 -18.94 -19.05
C GLU A 166 2.58 -18.00 -19.77
N ASN A 167 2.66 -16.69 -19.45
CA ASN A 167 1.86 -15.64 -20.08
C ASN A 167 0.32 -15.87 -20.03
N VAL A 168 -0.18 -16.50 -18.96
CA VAL A 168 -1.65 -16.57 -18.73
C VAL A 168 -2.25 -15.18 -18.49
N ILE A 169 -1.39 -14.24 -18.07
CA ILE A 169 -1.60 -12.79 -18.15
C ILE A 169 -0.46 -12.24 -19.00
N LYS A 170 -0.80 -11.43 -20.02
CA LYS A 170 0.19 -10.80 -20.90
C LYS A 170 1.09 -9.84 -20.14
N HIS A 171 2.34 -9.74 -20.53
CA HIS A 171 3.31 -8.85 -19.90
C HIS A 171 3.29 -7.43 -20.47
N CYS A 172 4.05 -6.53 -19.83
CA CYS A 172 4.19 -5.15 -20.29
C CYS A 172 5.12 -5.08 -21.52
N ASN A 173 4.85 -4.11 -22.40
CA ASN A 173 5.72 -3.82 -23.56
C ASN A 173 6.86 -2.86 -23.13
N ALA A 174 7.90 -3.41 -22.53
CA ALA A 174 9.09 -2.67 -22.10
C ALA A 174 10.33 -3.16 -22.82
N SER A 175 11.33 -2.30 -22.99
CA SER A 175 12.57 -2.63 -23.69
C SER A 175 13.38 -3.78 -23.05
N TRP A 176 13.11 -4.07 -21.80
CA TRP A 176 13.70 -5.16 -21.02
C TRP A 176 12.73 -6.34 -20.79
N ALA A 177 11.48 -6.24 -21.26
CA ALA A 177 10.55 -7.35 -21.28
C ALA A 177 10.82 -8.25 -22.51
N PRO A 178 10.34 -9.50 -22.52
CA PRO A 178 10.48 -10.39 -23.67
C PRO A 178 9.86 -9.80 -24.94
N ASP A 179 10.54 -9.88 -26.06
CA ASP A 179 10.02 -9.52 -27.39
C ASP A 179 9.38 -10.74 -28.06
N ASP A 180 8.30 -11.23 -27.51
CA ASP A 180 7.57 -12.42 -27.97
C ASP A 180 6.16 -12.10 -28.50
N GLY A 181 5.79 -10.82 -28.57
CA GLY A 181 4.48 -10.37 -29.03
C GLY A 181 3.34 -10.64 -28.02
N MET A 182 3.64 -11.16 -26.83
CA MET A 182 2.66 -11.50 -25.80
C MET A 182 2.49 -10.37 -24.77
N TYR A 183 2.32 -9.14 -25.25
CA TYR A 183 2.16 -7.98 -24.39
C TYR A 183 0.78 -7.33 -24.50
N ASP A 184 0.39 -6.60 -23.45
CA ASP A 184 -0.79 -5.77 -23.40
C ASP A 184 -0.39 -4.36 -22.92
N GLU A 185 -0.86 -3.32 -23.59
CA GLU A 185 -0.51 -1.95 -23.23
C GLU A 185 -1.39 -1.36 -22.14
N GLU A 186 -2.56 -1.95 -21.93
CA GLU A 186 -3.59 -1.43 -21.01
C GLU A 186 -3.72 -2.27 -19.73
N ASP A 187 -3.36 -3.56 -19.78
CA ASP A 187 -3.58 -4.47 -18.66
C ASP A 187 -2.47 -5.51 -18.55
N SER A 188 -1.26 -5.02 -18.40
CA SER A 188 -0.05 -5.82 -18.46
C SER A 188 0.48 -6.23 -17.10
N PHE A 189 0.82 -7.52 -16.98
CA PHE A 189 1.55 -8.04 -15.83
C PHE A 189 2.95 -7.41 -15.76
N PHE A 190 3.31 -6.94 -14.57
CA PHE A 190 4.66 -6.45 -14.30
C PHE A 190 5.39 -7.37 -13.30
N GLU A 191 4.85 -7.53 -12.08
CA GLU A 191 5.41 -8.33 -10.98
C GLU A 191 4.35 -8.57 -9.91
N ALA A 192 4.73 -9.00 -8.71
CA ALA A 192 3.88 -9.04 -7.53
C ALA A 192 2.73 -10.06 -7.61
N SER A 193 3.06 -11.31 -7.89
CA SER A 193 2.07 -12.38 -7.99
C SER A 193 1.42 -12.69 -6.65
N SER A 194 0.09 -12.57 -6.57
CA SER A 194 -0.66 -12.90 -5.35
C SER A 194 -2.01 -13.56 -5.70
N PRO A 195 -2.08 -14.90 -5.70
CA PRO A 195 -3.31 -15.62 -5.98
C PRO A 195 -4.23 -15.68 -4.77
N ARG A 196 -5.54 -15.59 -5.02
CA ARG A 196 -6.61 -15.78 -4.02
C ARG A 196 -7.75 -16.59 -4.60
N LYS A 197 -8.53 -17.24 -3.73
CA LYS A 197 -9.82 -17.83 -4.10
C LYS A 197 -10.95 -16.95 -3.55
N VAL A 198 -11.81 -16.45 -4.43
CA VAL A 198 -12.87 -15.49 -4.10
C VAL A 198 -14.17 -15.99 -4.73
N ASN A 199 -15.18 -16.31 -3.89
CA ASN A 199 -16.48 -16.81 -4.35
C ASN A 199 -16.38 -17.95 -5.37
N GLY A 200 -15.45 -18.90 -5.14
CA GLY A 200 -15.22 -20.04 -5.99
C GLY A 200 -14.42 -19.78 -7.28
N LYS A 201 -13.98 -18.54 -7.52
CA LYS A 201 -13.10 -18.16 -8.62
C LYS A 201 -11.66 -18.02 -8.15
N TYR A 202 -10.73 -18.31 -9.05
CA TYR A 202 -9.32 -17.99 -8.87
C TYR A 202 -9.10 -16.55 -9.27
N VAL A 203 -8.62 -15.74 -8.34
CA VAL A 203 -8.31 -14.32 -8.55
C VAL A 203 -6.81 -14.16 -8.50
N TYR A 204 -6.23 -13.69 -9.58
CA TYR A 204 -4.80 -13.41 -9.68
C TYR A 204 -4.58 -11.90 -9.54
N ILE A 205 -4.00 -11.48 -8.42
CA ILE A 205 -3.64 -10.10 -8.12
C ILE A 205 -2.19 -9.89 -8.54
N TYR A 206 -1.89 -8.73 -9.10
CA TYR A 206 -0.55 -8.41 -9.60
C TYR A 206 -0.33 -6.90 -9.72
N SER A 207 0.94 -6.49 -9.73
CA SER A 207 1.34 -5.15 -10.11
C SER A 207 1.19 -4.98 -11.61
N LYS A 208 0.39 -4.00 -12.01
CA LYS A 208 0.20 -3.63 -13.41
C LYS A 208 1.12 -2.48 -13.79
N ARG A 209 1.70 -2.55 -14.99
CA ARG A 209 2.44 -1.44 -15.55
C ARG A 209 1.72 -0.84 -16.74
N TYR A 210 1.34 0.41 -16.63
CA TYR A 210 1.01 1.24 -17.78
C TYR A 210 2.28 1.64 -18.49
N TYR A 211 2.39 1.33 -19.76
CA TYR A 211 3.59 1.53 -20.55
C TYR A 211 3.57 2.80 -21.37
N LYS A 212 2.42 3.16 -21.90
CA LYS A 212 2.17 4.45 -22.57
C LYS A 212 1.78 5.50 -21.53
N ALA A 213 1.97 6.77 -21.91
CA ALA A 213 1.29 7.85 -21.21
C ALA A 213 -0.20 7.51 -21.14
N CYS A 214 -0.75 7.46 -19.95
CA CYS A 214 -2.16 7.30 -19.73
C CYS A 214 -2.70 8.61 -19.14
N PRO A 215 -3.16 9.56 -19.99
CA PRO A 215 -3.62 10.87 -19.51
C PRO A 215 -4.81 10.74 -18.55
N GLU A 216 -5.61 9.69 -18.71
CA GLU A 216 -6.74 9.38 -17.82
C GLU A 216 -6.32 9.17 -16.38
N TYR A 217 -5.12 8.66 -16.15
CA TYR A 217 -4.53 8.45 -14.83
C TYR A 217 -3.40 9.43 -14.50
N GLY A 218 -3.18 10.46 -15.33
CA GLY A 218 -2.05 11.38 -15.14
C GLY A 218 -0.68 10.73 -15.29
N VAL A 219 -0.62 9.52 -15.87
CA VAL A 219 0.62 8.76 -16.04
C VAL A 219 1.45 9.39 -17.15
N PRO A 220 2.71 9.79 -16.87
CA PRO A 220 3.60 10.37 -17.88
C PRO A 220 4.03 9.32 -18.92
N ALA A 221 4.59 9.78 -20.03
CA ALA A 221 5.31 8.92 -20.96
C ALA A 221 6.43 8.16 -20.20
N GLY A 222 6.52 6.86 -20.39
CA GLY A 222 7.47 5.98 -19.67
C GLY A 222 6.83 5.05 -18.65
N GLY A 223 5.52 5.19 -18.43
CA GLY A 223 4.72 4.24 -17.68
C GLY A 223 4.64 4.49 -16.17
N CYS A 224 3.77 3.74 -15.54
CA CYS A 224 3.54 3.74 -14.10
C CYS A 224 3.20 2.31 -13.65
N ASN A 225 3.84 1.86 -12.59
CA ASN A 225 3.59 0.57 -11.93
C ASN A 225 3.00 0.72 -10.52
N GLY A 226 2.33 1.85 -10.25
CA GLY A 226 1.67 2.13 -8.97
C GLY A 226 0.30 1.47 -8.79
N PHE A 227 -0.17 0.67 -9.76
CA PHE A 227 -1.47 0.01 -9.73
C PHE A 227 -1.35 -1.44 -9.27
N LEU A 228 -2.21 -1.83 -8.32
CA LEU A 228 -2.50 -3.21 -7.99
C LEU A 228 -3.78 -3.61 -8.69
N SER A 229 -3.70 -4.62 -9.56
CA SER A 229 -4.78 -5.04 -10.46
C SER A 229 -5.09 -6.52 -10.27
N TYR A 230 -6.19 -6.99 -10.88
CA TYR A 230 -6.53 -8.42 -10.81
C TYR A 230 -7.20 -8.91 -12.08
N LYS A 231 -7.02 -10.22 -12.31
CA LYS A 231 -7.81 -11.02 -13.24
C LYS A 231 -8.46 -12.17 -12.49
N TYR A 232 -9.50 -12.78 -13.07
CA TYR A 232 -10.19 -13.91 -12.46
C TYR A 232 -10.45 -15.01 -13.47
N SER A 233 -10.54 -16.26 -12.99
CA SER A 233 -10.78 -17.45 -13.81
C SER A 233 -11.58 -18.51 -13.07
N ASP A 234 -12.13 -19.46 -13.82
CA ASP A 234 -12.70 -20.71 -13.30
C ASP A 234 -11.62 -21.80 -13.10
N SER A 235 -10.42 -21.60 -13.66
CA SER A 235 -9.28 -22.49 -13.60
C SER A 235 -8.09 -21.79 -12.93
N PRO A 236 -7.27 -22.49 -12.10
CA PRO A 236 -6.11 -21.88 -11.47
C PRO A 236 -4.99 -21.52 -12.46
N LEU A 237 -4.84 -22.24 -13.57
CA LEU A 237 -3.66 -22.15 -14.44
C LEU A 237 -3.95 -21.54 -15.83
N ASP A 238 -5.21 -21.20 -16.13
CA ASP A 238 -5.57 -20.64 -17.43
C ASP A 238 -6.90 -19.87 -17.40
N GLY A 239 -7.34 -19.34 -18.56
CA GLY A 239 -8.66 -18.77 -18.74
C GLY A 239 -8.92 -17.45 -18.01
N TYR A 240 -7.90 -16.74 -17.59
CA TYR A 240 -8.00 -15.49 -16.85
C TYR A 240 -8.65 -14.38 -17.70
N LYS A 241 -9.68 -13.77 -17.13
CA LYS A 241 -10.46 -12.67 -17.70
C LYS A 241 -10.14 -11.37 -16.98
N MET A 242 -10.33 -10.24 -17.69
CA MET A 242 -10.17 -8.91 -17.14
C MET A 242 -11.01 -8.71 -15.88
N GLY A 243 -10.37 -8.28 -14.83
CA GLY A 243 -10.99 -7.83 -13.59
C GLY A 243 -11.05 -6.30 -13.52
N GLY A 244 -10.00 -5.70 -12.99
CA GLY A 244 -9.87 -4.25 -12.82
C GLY A 244 -8.71 -3.88 -11.92
N ASP A 245 -8.67 -2.62 -11.50
CA ASP A 245 -7.68 -2.08 -10.58
C ASP A 245 -8.27 -2.06 -9.16
N ILE A 246 -7.48 -2.48 -8.17
CA ILE A 246 -7.88 -2.56 -6.76
C ILE A 246 -7.45 -1.31 -6.01
N SER A 247 -6.18 -0.89 -6.20
CA SER A 247 -5.59 0.27 -5.53
C SER A 247 -4.59 0.98 -6.43
N PHE A 248 -4.36 2.26 -6.15
CA PHE A 248 -3.33 3.08 -6.78
C PHE A 248 -2.57 3.83 -5.70
N ASN A 249 -1.27 3.61 -5.57
CA ASN A 249 -0.47 4.26 -4.52
C ASN A 249 -0.04 5.69 -4.84
N GLY A 250 -0.42 6.23 -6.00
CA GLY A 250 -0.30 7.65 -6.36
C GLY A 250 -1.42 8.55 -5.81
N GLY A 251 -2.27 8.03 -4.94
CA GLY A 251 -3.38 8.74 -4.33
C GLY A 251 -4.58 8.90 -5.25
N GLU A 252 -5.16 10.09 -5.26
CA GLU A 252 -6.31 10.45 -6.10
C GLU A 252 -5.85 11.16 -7.38
N LEU A 253 -6.63 11.04 -8.44
CA LEU A 253 -6.40 11.68 -9.73
C LEU A 253 -7.33 12.89 -9.89
N LEU A 254 -6.82 14.08 -9.58
CA LEU A 254 -7.59 15.33 -9.65
C LEU A 254 -7.61 15.88 -11.09
N PRO A 255 -8.79 16.22 -11.65
CA PRO A 255 -8.88 16.80 -12.98
C PRO A 255 -8.36 18.25 -13.01
N ASN A 256 -7.58 18.56 -14.03
CA ASN A 256 -7.12 19.91 -14.35
C ASN A 256 -7.99 20.56 -15.44
N ALA A 257 -7.92 21.89 -15.54
CA ALA A 257 -8.70 22.65 -16.53
C ALA A 257 -8.31 22.34 -17.99
N ASP A 258 -7.11 21.87 -18.24
CA ASP A 258 -6.58 21.46 -19.54
C ASP A 258 -6.90 20.01 -19.91
N GLY A 259 -7.68 19.30 -19.07
CA GLY A 259 -8.04 17.89 -19.25
C GLY A 259 -6.98 16.89 -18.73
N SER A 260 -5.80 17.36 -18.30
CA SER A 260 -4.83 16.52 -17.60
C SER A 260 -5.30 16.21 -16.19
N LYS A 261 -4.60 15.29 -15.51
CA LYS A 261 -4.85 14.96 -14.11
C LYS A 261 -3.60 15.14 -13.26
N THR A 262 -3.79 15.50 -12.01
CA THR A 262 -2.74 15.62 -10.99
C THR A 262 -2.93 14.52 -9.97
N MET A 263 -1.87 13.71 -9.76
CA MET A 263 -1.84 12.75 -8.66
C MET A 263 -1.68 13.49 -7.33
N THR A 264 -2.37 13.01 -6.32
CA THR A 264 -2.33 13.64 -4.98
C THR A 264 -1.26 13.06 -4.07
N TYR A 265 -0.56 12.03 -4.54
CA TYR A 265 0.54 11.40 -3.81
C TYR A 265 1.63 10.94 -4.78
N ARG A 266 2.80 10.62 -4.25
CA ARG A 266 3.93 10.09 -5.03
C ARG A 266 3.71 8.62 -5.31
N TRP A 267 3.57 8.24 -6.58
CA TRP A 267 3.50 6.85 -6.96
C TRP A 267 4.90 6.20 -7.00
N GLY A 268 4.96 4.91 -6.85
CA GLY A 268 6.10 4.03 -7.07
C GLY A 268 5.60 2.63 -7.41
N ASN A 269 6.47 1.64 -7.38
CA ASN A 269 6.03 0.26 -7.50
C ASN A 269 4.95 -0.05 -6.44
N ASN A 270 4.04 -0.95 -6.76
CA ASN A 270 2.98 -1.39 -5.85
C ASN A 270 2.92 -2.91 -5.84
N HIS A 271 2.93 -3.48 -4.65
CA HIS A 271 2.81 -4.90 -4.42
C HIS A 271 1.92 -5.12 -3.19
N GLY A 272 1.03 -6.08 -3.28
CA GLY A 272 0.12 -6.37 -2.19
C GLY A 272 -0.94 -7.39 -2.56
N SER A 273 -1.95 -7.54 -1.72
CA SER A 273 -2.98 -8.53 -1.87
C SER A 273 -4.28 -8.13 -1.20
N ILE A 274 -5.31 -8.99 -1.31
CA ILE A 274 -6.54 -8.86 -0.54
C ILE A 274 -6.68 -10.00 0.47
N MET A 275 -7.39 -9.74 1.56
CA MET A 275 -7.74 -10.74 2.56
C MET A 275 -9.10 -10.45 3.17
N GLN A 276 -9.93 -11.50 3.32
CA GLN A 276 -11.16 -11.40 4.08
C GLN A 276 -10.88 -11.63 5.57
N ILE A 277 -11.28 -10.66 6.40
CA ILE A 277 -11.08 -10.70 7.85
C ILE A 277 -12.42 -10.39 8.51
N GLU A 278 -12.96 -11.35 9.26
CA GLU A 278 -14.26 -11.24 9.93
C GLU A 278 -15.40 -10.73 9.02
N GLY A 279 -15.43 -11.23 7.76
CA GLY A 279 -16.46 -10.90 6.78
C GLY A 279 -16.20 -9.65 5.95
N GLN A 280 -15.29 -8.77 6.36
CA GLN A 280 -14.87 -7.60 5.59
C GLN A 280 -13.63 -7.92 4.76
N TRP A 281 -13.60 -7.53 3.50
CA TRP A 281 -12.40 -7.59 2.67
C TRP A 281 -11.54 -6.35 2.86
N TYR A 282 -10.23 -6.55 2.86
CA TYR A 282 -9.22 -5.50 2.92
C TYR A 282 -8.19 -5.71 1.82
N VAL A 283 -7.70 -4.61 1.23
CA VAL A 283 -6.51 -4.61 0.40
C VAL A 283 -5.32 -4.17 1.25
N PHE A 284 -4.24 -4.93 1.16
CA PHE A 284 -2.92 -4.63 1.73
C PHE A 284 -2.01 -4.26 0.57
N TYR A 285 -1.33 -3.15 0.66
CA TYR A 285 -0.44 -2.64 -0.36
C TYR A 285 0.63 -1.75 0.27
N HIS A 286 1.46 -1.06 -0.49
CA HIS A 286 2.41 -0.13 0.09
C HIS A 286 2.43 1.22 -0.62
N ARG A 287 2.97 2.24 0.04
CA ARG A 287 3.19 3.58 -0.49
C ARG A 287 4.65 3.99 -0.36
N GLN A 288 5.07 4.96 -1.16
CA GLN A 288 6.38 5.58 -1.08
C GLN A 288 6.40 6.64 0.05
N THR A 289 7.52 6.82 0.74
CA THR A 289 7.64 7.83 1.82
C THR A 289 8.69 8.87 1.53
N GLY A 290 9.84 8.45 1.06
CA GLY A 290 11.00 9.29 0.87
C GLY A 290 11.13 9.94 -0.50
N ILE A 291 12.29 10.49 -0.74
CA ILE A 291 12.69 11.04 -2.03
C ILE A 291 13.03 9.93 -3.03
N ASP A 292 13.24 8.72 -2.55
CA ASP A 292 13.54 7.50 -3.30
C ASP A 292 12.49 6.40 -3.02
N GLU A 293 12.72 5.20 -3.51
CA GLU A 293 11.83 4.04 -3.37
C GLU A 293 12.27 3.04 -2.28
N PHE A 294 13.16 3.43 -1.36
CA PHE A 294 13.81 2.54 -0.40
C PHE A 294 13.29 2.68 1.03
N SER A 295 12.08 3.26 1.19
CA SER A 295 11.44 3.46 2.50
C SER A 295 9.91 3.31 2.38
N ARG A 296 9.47 2.20 1.82
CA ARG A 296 8.06 1.91 1.54
C ARG A 296 7.31 1.50 2.81
N GLN A 297 6.12 2.02 3.01
CA GLN A 297 5.28 1.75 4.20
C GLN A 297 4.02 0.97 3.84
N ALA A 298 3.68 0.01 4.69
CA ALA A 298 2.51 -0.85 4.54
C ALA A 298 1.19 -0.11 4.74
N MET A 299 0.27 -0.22 3.78
CA MET A 299 -1.04 0.41 3.75
C MET A 299 -2.15 -0.63 3.77
N LEU A 300 -3.28 -0.29 4.38
CA LEU A 300 -4.45 -1.13 4.53
C LEU A 300 -5.72 -0.32 4.28
N GLU A 301 -6.58 -0.78 3.36
CA GLU A 301 -7.89 -0.16 3.13
C GLU A 301 -9.00 -1.22 3.10
N PRO A 302 -10.19 -0.92 3.60
CA PRO A 302 -11.35 -1.75 3.31
C PRO A 302 -11.65 -1.73 1.81
N VAL A 303 -12.03 -2.89 1.27
CA VAL A 303 -12.38 -3.05 -0.14
C VAL A 303 -13.67 -3.84 -0.27
N ASP A 304 -14.51 -3.47 -1.23
CA ASP A 304 -15.69 -4.24 -1.57
C ASP A 304 -15.33 -5.35 -2.55
N VAL A 305 -15.98 -6.51 -2.37
CA VAL A 305 -15.88 -7.66 -3.29
C VAL A 305 -17.28 -8.15 -3.60
N ALA A 306 -17.61 -8.23 -4.88
CA ALA A 306 -18.89 -8.73 -5.34
C ALA A 306 -18.74 -9.64 -6.57
N GLN A 307 -19.76 -10.43 -6.85
CA GLN A 307 -19.86 -11.25 -8.04
C GLN A 307 -21.22 -11.00 -8.69
N ASP A 308 -21.23 -10.78 -10.01
CA ASP A 308 -22.48 -10.67 -10.75
C ASP A 308 -23.08 -12.05 -11.08
N LYS A 309 -24.29 -12.06 -11.63
CA LYS A 309 -24.99 -13.29 -12.05
C LYS A 309 -24.28 -14.08 -13.14
N ASN A 310 -23.32 -13.48 -13.86
CA ASN A 310 -22.53 -14.13 -14.91
C ASN A 310 -21.20 -14.68 -14.36
N GLY A 311 -20.95 -14.51 -13.05
CA GLY A 311 -19.74 -14.97 -12.40
C GLY A 311 -18.54 -14.02 -12.53
N LYS A 312 -18.71 -12.79 -13.02
CA LYS A 312 -17.66 -11.79 -13.03
C LYS A 312 -17.41 -11.29 -11.62
N ILE A 313 -16.14 -11.22 -11.23
CA ILE A 313 -15.71 -10.70 -9.92
C ILE A 313 -15.41 -9.20 -10.06
N TYR A 314 -15.87 -8.43 -9.08
CA TYR A 314 -15.59 -7.00 -8.91
C TYR A 314 -14.89 -6.80 -7.57
N ILE A 315 -13.76 -6.09 -7.57
CA ILE A 315 -12.97 -5.76 -6.38
C ILE A 315 -12.61 -4.28 -6.45
N GLY A 316 -12.86 -3.53 -5.38
CA GLY A 316 -12.58 -2.09 -5.32
C GLY A 316 -13.74 -1.32 -4.72
N LYS A 317 -13.91 -0.06 -5.12
CA LYS A 317 -15.11 0.73 -4.86
C LYS A 317 -16.17 0.39 -5.90
N ILE A 318 -17.17 -0.39 -5.52
CA ILE A 318 -18.14 -0.97 -6.45
C ILE A 318 -19.32 -0.03 -6.66
N THR A 319 -19.69 0.17 -7.94
CA THR A 319 -20.94 0.80 -8.34
C THR A 319 -21.98 -0.25 -8.64
N TYR A 320 -23.18 -0.06 -8.08
CA TYR A 320 -24.32 -0.95 -8.29
C TYR A 320 -25.41 -0.27 -9.11
N LYS A 321 -26.08 -1.07 -10.00
CA LYS A 321 -27.28 -0.68 -10.71
C LYS A 321 -28.31 -1.80 -10.60
N ASP A 322 -29.51 -1.49 -10.15
CA ASP A 322 -30.60 -2.46 -9.95
C ASP A 322 -30.19 -3.68 -9.08
N GLY A 323 -29.29 -3.44 -8.08
CA GLY A 323 -28.78 -4.47 -7.16
C GLY A 323 -27.63 -5.30 -7.72
N GLU A 324 -27.25 -5.14 -8.99
CA GLU A 324 -26.12 -5.84 -9.61
C GLU A 324 -24.86 -4.96 -9.64
N PRO A 325 -23.64 -5.49 -9.38
CA PRO A 325 -22.41 -4.76 -9.57
C PRO A 325 -22.16 -4.52 -11.06
N VAL A 326 -21.84 -3.28 -11.44
CA VAL A 326 -21.67 -2.89 -12.86
C VAL A 326 -20.26 -2.39 -13.17
N SER A 327 -19.57 -1.82 -12.20
CA SER A 327 -18.17 -1.38 -12.32
C SER A 327 -17.49 -1.35 -10.95
N SER A 328 -16.17 -1.35 -10.95
CA SER A 328 -15.36 -1.06 -9.78
C SER A 328 -14.24 -0.08 -10.13
N GLU A 329 -13.85 0.73 -9.16
CA GLU A 329 -12.74 1.67 -9.23
C GLU A 329 -11.75 1.34 -8.11
N PRO A 330 -10.47 1.77 -8.21
CA PRO A 330 -9.52 1.64 -7.10
C PRO A 330 -10.06 2.25 -5.81
N VAL A 331 -9.74 1.63 -4.69
CA VAL A 331 -10.06 2.19 -3.36
C VAL A 331 -9.30 3.49 -3.12
N GLU A 332 -9.88 4.37 -2.32
CA GLU A 332 -9.19 5.57 -1.86
C GLU A 332 -7.99 5.23 -0.96
N MET A 333 -6.87 5.91 -1.15
CA MET A 333 -5.81 5.95 -0.15
C MET A 333 -6.25 6.85 1.00
N THR A 334 -6.23 6.33 2.24
CA THR A 334 -6.70 7.07 3.42
C THR A 334 -5.65 7.10 4.53
N SER A 335 -5.77 8.06 5.43
CA SER A 335 -5.01 8.13 6.68
C SER A 335 -5.60 7.23 7.78
N GLN A 336 -6.89 6.87 7.63
CA GLN A 336 -7.61 6.11 8.67
C GLN A 336 -7.31 4.61 8.65
N GLY A 337 -7.09 4.00 7.48
CA GLY A 337 -6.88 2.56 7.33
C GLY A 337 -7.93 1.73 8.06
N ALA A 338 -7.51 0.93 9.03
CA ALA A 338 -8.40 0.09 9.84
C ALA A 338 -9.37 0.87 10.74
N HIS A 339 -9.14 2.15 10.99
CA HIS A 339 -10.07 3.04 11.71
C HIS A 339 -11.20 3.52 10.79
N ILE A 340 -12.04 2.62 10.32
CA ILE A 340 -13.07 2.87 9.30
C ILE A 340 -14.04 4.02 9.63
N ASN A 341 -14.16 4.38 10.92
CA ASN A 341 -14.97 5.51 11.40
C ASN A 341 -14.20 6.84 11.48
N GLY A 342 -12.95 6.87 11.05
CA GLY A 342 -12.05 8.02 11.12
C GLY A 342 -11.13 8.00 12.34
N LEU A 343 -9.99 8.66 12.22
CA LEU A 343 -9.04 8.87 13.32
C LEU A 343 -9.61 9.89 14.31
N ASP A 344 -9.42 9.68 15.61
CA ASP A 344 -9.83 10.68 16.61
C ASP A 344 -9.07 12.00 16.41
N ALA A 345 -9.78 13.04 15.97
CA ALA A 345 -9.20 14.34 15.66
C ALA A 345 -8.55 15.03 16.88
N ARG A 346 -8.87 14.59 18.12
CA ARG A 346 -8.31 15.13 19.37
C ARG A 346 -6.99 14.48 19.76
N LYS A 347 -6.64 13.37 19.14
CA LYS A 347 -5.32 12.74 19.32
C LYS A 347 -4.26 13.44 18.47
N ILE A 348 -3.00 13.30 18.86
CA ILE A 348 -1.90 13.80 18.04
C ILE A 348 -1.75 12.92 16.81
N ILE A 349 -1.81 13.56 15.65
CA ILE A 349 -1.70 12.93 14.34
C ILE A 349 -0.38 13.37 13.72
N SER A 350 0.54 12.44 13.48
CA SER A 350 1.77 12.73 12.75
C SER A 350 1.46 13.15 11.31
N ALA A 351 2.21 14.10 10.78
CA ALA A 351 2.15 14.45 9.36
C ALA A 351 2.45 13.24 8.45
N GLY A 352 3.21 12.27 8.96
CA GLY A 352 3.50 11.00 8.28
C GLY A 352 2.28 10.14 7.95
N TYR A 353 1.10 10.41 8.52
CA TYR A 353 -0.17 9.76 8.14
C TYR A 353 -0.90 10.46 6.98
N ALA A 354 -0.32 11.49 6.37
CA ALA A 354 -0.94 12.14 5.22
C ALA A 354 -1.16 11.15 4.07
N CYS A 355 -2.34 11.16 3.49
CA CYS A 355 -2.67 10.38 2.29
C CYS A 355 -2.62 11.23 1.02
N HIS A 356 -2.48 12.55 1.13
CA HIS A 356 -2.31 13.47 0.02
C HIS A 356 -1.16 14.42 0.31
N ILE A 357 -0.22 14.57 -0.63
CA ILE A 357 0.88 15.54 -0.63
C ILE A 357 1.06 15.97 -2.08
N PHE A 358 0.54 17.13 -2.46
CA PHE A 358 0.56 17.58 -3.85
C PHE A 358 0.58 19.11 -3.98
N GLY A 359 0.85 19.59 -5.18
CA GLY A 359 1.11 21.02 -5.45
C GLY A 359 2.53 21.40 -5.09
N GLY A 360 2.80 22.71 -4.94
CA GLY A 360 4.13 23.21 -4.63
C GLY A 360 5.14 23.00 -5.77
N ALA A 361 6.43 23.03 -5.44
CA ALA A 361 7.49 22.74 -6.38
C ALA A 361 7.49 21.26 -6.76
N LYS A 362 7.54 20.96 -8.05
CA LYS A 362 7.65 19.59 -8.56
C LYS A 362 9.03 19.03 -8.30
N GLY A 363 9.11 17.75 -7.97
CA GLY A 363 10.37 17.05 -7.74
C GLY A 363 10.18 15.66 -7.17
N GLY A 364 11.29 14.95 -7.02
CA GLY A 364 11.33 13.59 -6.50
C GLY A 364 11.16 12.52 -7.58
N PRO A 365 11.51 11.26 -7.27
CA PRO A 365 11.43 10.12 -8.18
C PRO A 365 9.97 9.75 -8.49
N ASN A 366 9.80 8.95 -9.55
CA ASN A 366 8.52 8.34 -9.91
C ASN A 366 7.36 9.33 -10.08
N GLY A 367 7.64 10.51 -10.64
CA GLY A 367 6.60 11.50 -10.92
C GLY A 367 5.96 12.14 -9.68
N GLY A 368 6.61 12.07 -8.52
CA GLY A 368 6.14 12.67 -7.27
C GLY A 368 5.65 14.10 -7.44
N GLN A 369 4.52 14.43 -6.82
CA GLN A 369 3.89 15.75 -6.85
C GLN A 369 4.50 16.63 -5.74
N GLY A 370 4.99 17.82 -6.13
CA GLY A 370 5.69 18.71 -5.21
C GLY A 370 7.09 18.20 -4.82
N GLY A 371 7.94 19.06 -4.28
CA GLY A 371 9.24 18.66 -3.75
C GLY A 371 9.19 18.06 -2.34
N ALA A 372 8.06 18.22 -1.66
CA ALA A 372 7.85 17.72 -0.31
C ALA A 372 7.68 16.20 -0.25
N TYR A 373 8.17 15.60 0.82
CA TYR A 373 8.10 14.16 1.07
C TYR A 373 7.99 13.85 2.57
N ILE A 374 7.54 12.65 2.91
CA ILE A 374 7.57 12.15 4.29
C ILE A 374 9.01 11.68 4.56
N LYS A 375 9.66 12.32 5.52
CA LYS A 375 11.01 11.92 5.94
C LYS A 375 10.94 10.58 6.67
N ALA A 376 11.48 9.53 6.05
CA ALA A 376 11.56 8.22 6.66
C ALA A 376 12.35 8.27 7.98
N VAL A 377 11.83 7.61 9.01
CA VAL A 377 12.46 7.43 10.31
C VAL A 377 12.67 5.95 10.54
N TYR A 378 13.74 5.58 11.25
CA TYR A 378 14.13 4.19 11.52
C TYR A 378 14.34 3.94 13.01
N GLU A 379 14.10 4.95 13.83
CA GLU A 379 14.16 4.82 15.28
C GLU A 379 12.89 4.13 15.78
N GLN A 380 13.06 3.00 16.45
CA GLN A 380 11.96 2.20 16.97
C GLN A 380 11.32 2.88 18.19
N SER A 381 10.33 3.70 17.94
CA SER A 381 9.56 4.39 18.98
C SER A 381 8.17 4.77 18.46
N ASP A 382 7.12 4.42 19.19
CA ASP A 382 5.73 4.83 18.90
C ASP A 382 5.50 6.34 19.14
N GLU A 383 6.50 7.05 19.63
CA GLU A 383 6.47 8.49 19.87
C GLU A 383 7.16 9.31 18.77
N VAL A 384 7.84 8.64 17.84
CA VAL A 384 8.57 9.29 16.75
C VAL A 384 7.58 9.68 15.63
N SER A 385 7.55 10.98 15.30
CA SER A 385 6.84 11.50 14.13
C SER A 385 7.70 11.29 12.88
N ALA A 386 7.03 11.02 11.75
CA ALA A 386 7.62 11.11 10.42
C ALA A 386 7.15 12.42 9.77
N PRO A 387 7.94 13.51 9.85
CA PRO A 387 7.51 14.81 9.35
C PRO A 387 7.45 14.85 7.83
N ILE A 388 6.57 15.71 7.30
CA ILE A 388 6.64 16.15 5.91
C ILE A 388 7.63 17.28 5.85
N VAL A 389 8.69 17.12 5.06
CA VAL A 389 9.75 18.10 4.91
C VAL A 389 9.76 18.70 3.49
N ASP A 390 10.55 19.77 3.31
CA ASP A 390 10.73 20.47 2.04
C ASP A 390 9.44 21.04 1.43
N ILE A 391 8.54 21.50 2.30
CA ILE A 391 7.30 22.18 1.91
C ILE A 391 7.64 23.48 1.20
N SER A 392 7.09 23.70 0.00
CA SER A 392 7.17 24.92 -0.79
C SER A 392 5.80 25.60 -0.92
N ASN A 393 5.77 26.80 -1.48
CA ASN A 393 4.52 27.56 -1.70
C ASN A 393 3.48 26.74 -2.49
N ALA A 394 2.21 26.85 -2.09
CA ALA A 394 1.04 26.17 -2.66
C ALA A 394 1.03 24.65 -2.53
N LEU A 395 1.77 24.10 -1.55
CA LEU A 395 1.65 22.68 -1.19
C LEU A 395 0.36 22.44 -0.40
N THR A 396 -0.30 21.34 -0.72
CA THR A 396 -1.46 20.81 0.02
C THR A 396 -1.15 19.45 0.62
N VAL A 397 -1.47 19.29 1.90
CA VAL A 397 -1.33 18.05 2.67
C VAL A 397 -2.70 17.62 3.17
N GLY A 398 -3.15 16.42 2.82
CA GLY A 398 -4.49 15.92 3.14
C GLY A 398 -4.49 14.69 4.02
N PHE A 399 -5.49 14.63 4.90
CA PHE A 399 -5.77 13.53 5.82
C PHE A 399 -7.23 13.08 5.68
N ARG A 400 -7.43 11.80 5.37
CA ARG A 400 -8.75 11.16 5.19
C ARG A 400 -8.81 9.92 6.07
N TYR A 401 -9.71 9.80 7.03
CA TYR A 401 -10.69 10.75 7.53
C TYR A 401 -10.47 10.92 9.02
N LEU A 402 -10.88 12.07 9.54
CA LEU A 402 -10.84 12.37 10.97
C LEU A 402 -12.26 12.35 11.55
N GLN A 403 -12.41 11.86 12.78
CA GLN A 403 -13.66 11.84 13.53
C GLN A 403 -13.67 12.96 14.57
N PHE A 404 -14.61 13.90 14.44
CA PHE A 404 -14.78 15.05 15.32
C PHE A 404 -15.85 14.82 16.40
N GLY A 405 -16.66 13.76 16.28
CA GLY A 405 -17.81 13.52 17.15
C GLY A 405 -18.92 14.56 16.92
N THR A 406 -19.62 14.93 17.99
CA THR A 406 -20.78 15.86 17.95
C THR A 406 -20.42 17.29 18.35
N LEU A 407 -19.22 17.53 18.86
CA LEU A 407 -18.76 18.83 19.33
C LEU A 407 -17.67 19.39 18.41
N THR A 408 -17.92 20.58 17.89
CA THR A 408 -16.91 21.33 17.12
C THR A 408 -15.71 21.66 18.00
N PRO A 409 -14.47 21.41 17.56
CA PRO A 409 -13.26 21.84 18.26
C PRO A 409 -13.16 23.37 18.25
N LYS A 410 -12.50 23.92 19.27
CA LYS A 410 -12.26 25.37 19.39
C LYS A 410 -11.05 25.79 18.52
N SER A 411 -10.07 24.95 18.42
CA SER A 411 -8.82 25.23 17.71
C SER A 411 -8.23 23.99 17.03
N VAL A 412 -7.40 24.24 16.03
CA VAL A 412 -6.40 23.30 15.51
C VAL A 412 -5.03 23.73 16.00
N CYS A 413 -4.31 22.80 16.57
CA CYS A 413 -2.95 22.96 17.08
C CYS A 413 -1.99 22.08 16.29
N GLY A 414 -0.71 22.44 16.22
CA GLY A 414 0.27 21.58 15.60
C GLY A 414 1.71 22.07 15.82
N LYS A 415 2.64 21.23 15.37
CA LYS A 415 4.06 21.52 15.33
C LYS A 415 4.54 21.57 13.89
N LEU A 416 5.37 22.55 13.60
CA LEU A 416 6.04 22.74 12.32
C LEU A 416 7.35 23.51 12.55
N THR A 417 8.22 23.53 11.54
CA THR A 417 9.36 24.45 11.49
C THR A 417 9.12 25.42 10.35
N ALA A 418 8.81 26.67 10.66
CA ALA A 418 8.63 27.71 9.66
C ALA A 418 9.99 28.24 9.21
N LYS A 419 10.36 27.97 7.96
CA LYS A 419 11.61 28.43 7.32
C LYS A 419 11.47 29.84 6.74
N GLU A 420 10.24 30.25 6.40
CA GLU A 420 9.86 31.56 5.92
C GLU A 420 8.51 32.00 6.51
N ASP A 421 8.13 33.27 6.32
CA ASP A 421 6.79 33.74 6.61
C ASP A 421 5.79 33.01 5.70
N LEU A 422 4.73 32.45 6.28
CA LEU A 422 3.74 31.70 5.54
C LEU A 422 2.32 31.94 6.08
N LYS A 423 1.34 31.67 5.22
CA LYS A 423 -0.07 31.54 5.60
C LYS A 423 -0.45 30.06 5.57
N LEU A 424 -1.06 29.58 6.65
CA LEU A 424 -1.59 28.23 6.76
C LEU A 424 -3.11 28.30 6.74
N ASN A 425 -3.73 27.66 5.74
CA ASN A 425 -5.18 27.44 5.68
C ASN A 425 -5.49 26.00 6.02
N VAL A 426 -6.56 25.76 6.75
CA VAL A 426 -7.12 24.42 7.00
C VAL A 426 -8.47 24.35 6.32
N ARG A 427 -8.64 23.41 5.39
CA ARG A 427 -9.84 23.19 4.60
C ARG A 427 -10.52 21.88 4.99
N VAL A 428 -11.81 21.78 4.75
CA VAL A 428 -12.63 20.61 5.10
C VAL A 428 -13.24 19.99 3.85
N ASP A 429 -13.29 18.65 3.84
CA ASP A 429 -13.91 17.74 2.88
C ASP A 429 -13.25 17.70 1.50
N ASP A 430 -12.71 18.82 1.02
CA ASP A 430 -12.06 18.95 -0.28
C ASP A 430 -10.86 19.90 -0.17
N TYR A 431 -9.84 19.71 -1.02
CA TYR A 431 -8.65 20.57 -1.05
C TYR A 431 -8.97 22.01 -1.49
N LYS A 432 -10.07 22.22 -2.21
CA LYS A 432 -10.67 23.53 -2.54
C LYS A 432 -11.86 23.87 -1.61
N GLY A 433 -12.12 23.02 -0.62
CA GLY A 433 -13.24 23.13 0.29
C GLY A 433 -13.19 24.38 1.18
N LYS A 434 -14.19 24.52 2.01
CA LYS A 434 -14.32 25.67 2.94
C LYS A 434 -13.11 25.75 3.88
N ILE A 435 -12.53 26.94 4.03
CA ILE A 435 -11.51 27.23 5.05
C ILE A 435 -12.20 27.24 6.41
N VAL A 436 -11.76 26.39 7.33
CA VAL A 436 -12.27 26.24 8.69
C VAL A 436 -11.33 26.84 9.73
N ALA A 437 -10.07 27.05 9.38
CA ALA A 437 -9.09 27.77 10.20
C ALA A 437 -8.01 28.39 9.28
N SER A 438 -7.46 29.54 9.67
CA SER A 438 -6.41 30.22 8.91
C SER A 438 -5.58 31.12 9.81
N CYS A 439 -4.27 31.16 9.64
CA CYS A 439 -3.38 32.12 10.29
C CYS A 439 -2.14 32.42 9.43
N ASN A 440 -1.49 33.54 9.76
CA ASN A 440 -0.14 33.84 9.31
C ASN A 440 0.86 33.34 10.36
N ILE A 441 1.87 32.61 9.90
CA ILE A 441 2.92 32.04 10.74
C ILE A 441 4.22 32.73 10.37
N LYS A 442 4.96 33.20 11.37
CA LYS A 442 6.23 33.91 11.18
C LYS A 442 7.39 32.93 11.05
N LYS A 443 8.38 33.28 10.26
CA LYS A 443 9.66 32.59 10.18
C LYS A 443 10.23 32.32 11.58
N GLY A 444 10.70 31.10 11.81
CA GLY A 444 11.24 30.64 13.09
C GLY A 444 10.20 30.08 14.07
N ALA A 445 8.91 30.13 13.73
CA ALA A 445 7.88 29.47 14.56
C ALA A 445 8.06 27.95 14.52
N SER A 446 7.82 27.32 15.69
CA SER A 446 7.90 25.86 15.88
C SER A 446 6.54 25.20 16.15
N SER A 447 5.48 25.98 16.28
CA SER A 447 4.13 25.53 16.54
C SER A 447 3.09 26.54 16.08
N PHE A 448 1.84 26.09 16.01
CA PHE A 448 0.69 26.96 15.75
C PHE A 448 -0.51 26.53 16.59
N THR A 449 -1.39 27.52 16.87
CA THR A 449 -2.74 27.31 17.39
C THR A 449 -3.66 28.27 16.64
N ILE A 450 -4.65 27.72 15.92
CA ILE A 450 -5.54 28.50 15.05
C ILE A 450 -6.97 28.27 15.49
N PRO A 451 -7.75 29.32 15.81
CA PRO A 451 -9.19 29.17 16.09
C PRO A 451 -9.95 28.53 14.93
N VAL A 452 -10.82 27.58 15.23
CA VAL A 452 -11.74 27.00 14.25
C VAL A 452 -12.94 27.93 14.09
N ILE A 453 -13.20 28.37 12.87
CA ILE A 453 -14.22 29.40 12.56
C ILE A 453 -15.55 28.82 12.03
N SER A 454 -15.65 27.49 11.87
CA SER A 454 -16.88 26.84 11.42
C SER A 454 -17.00 25.42 11.98
N GLY A 455 -18.25 24.91 12.04
CA GLY A 455 -18.53 23.60 12.63
C GLY A 455 -17.82 22.45 11.93
N LEU A 456 -17.02 21.70 12.69
CA LEU A 456 -16.43 20.43 12.32
C LEU A 456 -17.08 19.36 13.20
N ILE A 457 -17.96 18.55 12.62
CA ILE A 457 -18.64 17.44 13.29
C ILE A 457 -18.63 16.19 12.42
N GLY A 458 -18.71 15.02 13.06
CA GLY A 458 -18.73 13.74 12.38
C GLY A 458 -17.38 13.41 11.70
N LYS A 459 -17.43 12.57 10.68
CA LYS A 459 -16.27 12.12 9.91
C LYS A 459 -15.98 13.09 8.76
N ARG A 460 -14.78 13.67 8.72
CA ARG A 460 -14.35 14.70 7.75
C ARG A 460 -12.96 14.46 7.21
N ALA A 461 -12.73 14.85 5.97
CA ALA A 461 -11.39 15.02 5.42
C ALA A 461 -10.84 16.41 5.79
N ILE A 462 -9.55 16.52 6.07
CA ILE A 462 -8.86 17.78 6.42
C ILE A 462 -7.67 17.97 5.51
N TYR A 463 -7.51 19.19 5.01
CA TYR A 463 -6.42 19.61 4.15
C TYR A 463 -5.72 20.85 4.70
N PHE A 464 -4.40 20.78 4.81
CA PHE A 464 -3.52 21.89 5.15
C PHE A 464 -2.92 22.47 3.87
N GLU A 465 -3.17 23.74 3.58
CA GLU A 465 -2.64 24.47 2.43
C GLU A 465 -1.59 25.49 2.91
N PHE A 466 -0.36 25.34 2.43
CA PHE A 466 0.79 26.17 2.79
C PHE A 466 1.04 27.20 1.71
N LEU A 467 0.94 28.48 2.04
CA LEU A 467 1.07 29.60 1.10
C LEU A 467 2.17 30.57 1.55
N SER A 468 3.00 31.04 0.63
CA SER A 468 4.04 32.05 0.89
C SER A 468 4.42 32.77 -0.40
N ASP A 469 4.94 33.98 -0.29
CA ASP A 469 5.55 34.69 -1.42
C ASP A 469 6.97 34.19 -1.74
N SER A 470 7.55 33.37 -0.85
CA SER A 470 8.88 32.80 -1.02
C SER A 470 8.89 31.76 -2.17
N LYS A 471 9.95 31.78 -2.96
CA LYS A 471 10.21 30.78 -4.02
C LYS A 471 10.96 29.55 -3.50
N GLY A 472 11.42 29.57 -2.24
CA GLY A 472 12.16 28.48 -1.60
C GLY A 472 11.29 27.56 -0.76
N LEU A 473 11.97 26.79 0.09
CA LEU A 473 11.32 25.94 1.09
C LEU A 473 10.80 26.80 2.24
N ILE A 474 9.56 26.61 2.62
CA ILE A 474 8.85 27.47 3.57
C ILE A 474 8.60 26.82 4.92
N ALA A 475 8.50 25.49 4.98
CA ALA A 475 8.24 24.77 6.24
C ALA A 475 8.63 23.31 6.18
N ASP A 476 8.69 22.71 7.39
CA ASP A 476 8.53 21.28 7.63
C ASP A 476 7.36 21.11 8.59
N PHE A 477 6.52 20.07 8.39
CA PHE A 477 5.30 19.84 9.15
C PHE A 477 5.40 18.53 9.92
N ASP A 478 5.26 18.58 11.25
CA ASP A 478 5.50 17.45 12.14
C ASP A 478 4.22 16.72 12.56
N CYS A 479 3.29 17.43 13.17
CA CYS A 479 2.04 16.84 13.66
C CYS A 479 0.98 17.90 13.95
N PHE A 480 -0.27 17.43 14.17
CA PHE A 480 -1.39 18.30 14.56
C PHE A 480 -2.43 17.55 15.40
N TRP A 481 -3.34 18.30 16.03
CA TRP A 481 -4.51 17.82 16.74
C TRP A 481 -5.56 18.95 16.85
N PHE A 482 -6.78 18.59 17.21
CA PHE A 482 -7.85 19.56 17.45
C PHE A 482 -8.25 19.59 18.92
N GLU A 483 -8.59 20.79 19.45
CA GLU A 483 -9.01 21.03 20.83
C GLU A 483 -10.41 21.65 20.94
#